data_4ad85405241fc4e732b28f9e7fd9dc5c
#
_entry.id   4ad85405241fc4e732b28f9e7fd9dc5c
#
_cell.length_a   1.000
_cell.length_b   1.000
_cell.length_c   1.000
_cell.angle_alpha   90.00
_cell.angle_beta   90.00
_cell.angle_gamma   90.00
#
_symmetry.space_group_name_H-M   'P 1'
#
loop_
_entity.id
_entity.type
_entity.pdbx_description
1 polymer ?
#
loop_
_entity_poly.entity_id
_entity_poly.type
_entity_poly.pdbx_seq_one_letter_code
_entity_poly.pdbx_strand_id
1 'polypeptide(L)'
;LYHFDLYRLGDAEELEYLGIRDYFSGAALLLVEWPERGRGVLPAPDLRLRLEVLPSGRRLQADGESAAGRRCLRALAALEAA
;
A
#
# COMPACT_ATOMS: atom_id res chain seq x y z
N LEU A 1 -11.70 -4.77 2.82
CA LEU A 1 -10.63 -3.78 2.96
C LEU A 1 -10.08 -3.81 4.37
N TYR A 2 -8.77 -3.95 4.46
CA TYR A 2 -8.06 -3.84 5.73
C TYR A 2 -7.08 -2.68 5.63
N HIS A 3 -7.03 -1.84 6.66
CA HIS A 3 -6.15 -0.69 6.71
C HIS A 3 -5.21 -0.84 7.90
N PHE A 4 -3.92 -0.76 7.64
CA PHE A 4 -2.87 -0.83 8.65
C PHE A 4 -2.07 0.46 8.63
N ASP A 5 -1.94 1.11 9.78
CA ASP A 5 -1.09 2.28 9.94
C ASP A 5 0.08 1.88 10.85
N LEU A 6 1.27 1.81 10.29
CA LEU A 6 2.47 1.33 10.99
C LEU A 6 3.31 2.45 11.58
N TYR A 7 2.79 3.67 11.61
CA TYR A 7 3.55 4.82 12.06
C TYR A 7 4.19 4.63 13.44
N ARG A 8 3.46 4.02 14.37
CA ARG A 8 3.91 3.81 15.76
C ARG A 8 4.54 2.45 16.01
N LEU A 9 4.77 1.68 14.96
CA LEU A 9 5.36 0.36 15.11
C LEU A 9 6.83 0.48 15.52
N GLY A 10 7.21 -0.14 16.63
CA GLY A 10 8.60 -0.12 17.11
C GLY A 10 9.48 -1.12 16.39
N ASP A 11 8.93 -2.30 16.08
CA ASP A 11 9.65 -3.39 15.44
C ASP A 11 8.69 -4.12 14.50
N ALA A 12 9.18 -4.47 13.31
CA ALA A 12 8.39 -5.21 12.33
C ALA A 12 7.89 -6.56 12.88
N GLU A 13 8.60 -7.17 13.83
CA GLU A 13 8.17 -8.41 14.46
C GLU A 13 6.83 -8.29 15.16
N GLU A 14 6.45 -7.09 15.60
CA GLU A 14 5.15 -6.87 16.22
C GLU A 14 4.01 -7.27 15.28
N LEU A 15 4.20 -7.10 13.97
CA LEU A 15 3.20 -7.50 12.97
C LEU A 15 2.99 -9.00 12.95
N GLU A 16 4.05 -9.77 13.19
CA GLU A 16 3.94 -11.24 13.27
C GLU A 16 3.08 -11.65 14.47
N TYR A 17 3.25 -10.97 15.60
CA TYR A 17 2.44 -11.26 16.80
C TYR A 17 0.97 -10.89 16.58
N LEU A 18 0.69 -9.93 15.72
CA LEU A 18 -0.68 -9.55 15.39
C LEU A 18 -1.32 -10.47 14.34
N GLY A 19 -0.59 -11.46 13.83
CA GLY A 19 -1.09 -12.40 12.85
C GLY A 19 -1.31 -11.78 11.48
N ILE A 20 -0.48 -10.81 11.11
CA ILE A 20 -0.68 -10.05 9.87
C ILE A 20 -0.65 -10.93 8.62
N ARG A 21 0.09 -12.05 8.66
CA ARG A 21 0.19 -12.95 7.51
C ARG A 21 -1.15 -13.57 7.12
N ASP A 22 -2.08 -13.68 8.07
CA ASP A 22 -3.40 -14.23 7.80
C ASP A 22 -4.21 -13.33 6.86
N TYR A 23 -3.85 -12.06 6.76
CA TYR A 23 -4.53 -11.11 5.88
C TYR A 23 -3.97 -11.12 4.45
N PHE A 24 -2.83 -11.78 4.20
CA PHE A 24 -2.16 -11.75 2.90
C PHE A 24 -2.68 -12.79 1.91
N SER A 25 -3.36 -13.81 2.37
CA SER A 25 -3.74 -14.98 1.56
C SER A 25 -5.13 -14.90 0.96
N GLY A 26 -5.86 -13.84 1.17
CA GLY A 26 -7.24 -13.70 0.70
C GLY A 26 -7.37 -12.77 -0.50
N ALA A 27 -8.61 -12.59 -0.95
CA ALA A 27 -8.94 -11.63 -2.01
C ALA A 27 -9.19 -10.23 -1.46
N ALA A 28 -8.69 -9.94 -0.26
CA ALA A 28 -8.91 -8.65 0.40
C ALA A 28 -7.96 -7.59 -0.14
N LEU A 29 -8.43 -6.36 -0.13
CA LEU A 29 -7.60 -5.20 -0.41
C LEU A 29 -6.93 -4.76 0.90
N LEU A 30 -5.61 -4.62 0.86
CA LEU A 30 -4.83 -4.17 2.01
C LEU A 30 -4.24 -2.80 1.71
N LEU A 31 -4.54 -1.83 2.58
CA LEU A 31 -3.97 -0.49 2.51
C LEU A 31 -3.02 -0.33 3.70
N VAL A 32 -1.75 -0.07 3.40
CA VAL A 32 -0.72 0.03 4.45
C VAL A 32 -0.08 1.41 4.40
N GLU A 33 -0.13 2.13 5.51
CA GLU A 33 0.59 3.40 5.68
C GLU A 33 1.88 3.15 6.44
N TRP A 34 2.91 3.89 6.08
CA TRP A 34 4.27 3.77 6.64
C TRP A 34 4.82 2.35 6.45
N PRO A 35 4.77 1.81 5.22
CA PRO A 35 5.14 0.41 4.98
C PRO A 35 6.60 0.10 5.30
N GLU A 36 7.49 1.07 5.28
CA GLU A 36 8.90 0.90 5.63
C GLU A 36 9.09 0.39 7.06
N ARG A 37 8.11 0.63 7.94
CA ARG A 37 8.14 0.14 9.32
C ARG A 37 7.87 -1.36 9.40
N GLY A 38 7.29 -1.95 8.36
CA GLY A 38 7.02 -3.37 8.28
C GLY A 38 7.97 -4.13 7.37
N ARG A 39 9.10 -3.53 7.02
CA ARG A 39 10.07 -4.15 6.11
C ARG A 39 10.51 -5.51 6.64
N GLY A 40 10.53 -6.49 5.75
CA GLY A 40 10.88 -7.87 6.10
C GLY A 40 9.69 -8.73 6.51
N VAL A 41 8.55 -8.14 6.83
CA VAL A 41 7.33 -8.86 7.21
C VAL A 41 6.25 -8.69 6.15
N LEU A 42 6.10 -7.47 5.62
CA LEU A 42 5.10 -7.19 4.59
C LEU A 42 5.49 -7.84 3.26
N PRO A 43 4.51 -8.33 2.48
CA PRO A 43 4.78 -8.81 1.13
C PRO A 43 5.08 -7.62 0.21
N ALA A 44 5.58 -7.92 -0.99
CA ALA A 44 5.77 -6.90 -2.02
C ALA A 44 4.41 -6.27 -2.37
N PRO A 45 4.33 -4.95 -2.49
CA PRO A 45 3.07 -4.30 -2.81
C PRO A 45 2.69 -4.50 -4.28
N ASP A 46 1.40 -4.47 -4.57
CA ASP A 46 0.92 -4.38 -5.95
C ASP A 46 0.98 -2.95 -6.46
N LEU A 47 0.65 -2.01 -5.60
CA LEU A 47 0.70 -0.57 -5.86
C LEU A 47 1.49 0.11 -4.76
N ARG A 48 2.35 1.03 -5.17
CA ARG A 48 3.03 1.92 -4.25
C ARG A 48 2.55 3.34 -4.52
N LEU A 49 2.01 3.97 -3.49
CA LEU A 49 1.48 5.33 -3.59
C LEU A 49 2.38 6.27 -2.80
N ARG A 50 2.71 7.40 -3.39
CA ARG A 50 3.46 8.46 -2.71
C ARG A 50 2.65 9.74 -2.76
N LEU A 51 2.35 10.27 -1.60
CA LEU A 51 1.62 11.52 -1.48
C LEU A 51 2.62 12.61 -1.10
N GLU A 52 2.68 13.66 -1.92
CA GLU A 52 3.60 14.77 -1.75
C GLU A 52 2.82 16.05 -1.44
N VAL A 53 3.27 16.77 -0.43
CA VAL A 53 2.69 18.05 -0.06
C VAL A 53 3.32 19.14 -0.93
N LEU A 54 2.49 19.90 -1.63
CA LEU A 54 2.90 21.03 -2.46
C LEU A 54 2.38 22.32 -1.86
N PRO A 55 2.93 23.49 -2.25
CA PRO A 55 2.45 24.78 -1.71
C PRO A 55 0.96 25.02 -1.92
N SER A 56 0.37 24.54 -3.02
CA SER A 56 -1.02 24.78 -3.35
C SER A 56 -1.82 23.50 -3.58
N GLY A 57 -1.45 22.42 -2.90
CA GLY A 57 -2.19 21.18 -3.05
C GLY A 57 -1.36 19.96 -2.68
N ARG A 58 -1.67 18.86 -3.34
CA ARG A 58 -0.99 17.57 -3.12
C ARG A 58 -0.71 16.91 -4.47
N ARG A 59 0.37 16.16 -4.54
CA ARG A 59 0.68 15.32 -5.70
C ARG A 59 0.64 13.88 -5.27
N LEU A 60 -0.09 13.06 -6.00
CA LEU A 60 -0.10 11.62 -5.81
C LEU A 60 0.66 10.97 -6.96
N GLN A 61 1.69 10.21 -6.62
CA GLN A 61 2.41 9.36 -7.56
C GLN A 61 2.03 7.91 -7.28
N ALA A 62 1.78 7.14 -8.32
CA ALA A 62 1.39 5.75 -8.19
C ALA A 62 2.27 4.90 -9.11
N ASP A 63 2.87 3.85 -8.54
CA ASP A 63 3.69 2.90 -9.29
C ASP A 63 3.06 1.52 -9.18
N GLY A 64 2.92 0.84 -10.32
CA GLY A 64 2.48 -0.54 -10.37
C GLY A 64 3.67 -1.46 -10.19
N GLU A 65 3.69 -2.20 -9.08
CA GLU A 65 4.80 -3.09 -8.74
C GLU A 65 4.53 -4.54 -9.13
N SER A 66 3.32 -4.84 -9.60
CA SER A 66 2.91 -6.16 -10.07
C SER A 66 1.99 -6.03 -11.26
N ALA A 67 1.67 -7.17 -11.91
CA ALA A 67 0.71 -7.18 -13.01
C ALA A 67 -0.66 -6.66 -12.56
N ALA A 68 -1.09 -7.07 -11.36
CA ALA A 68 -2.35 -6.59 -10.79
C ALA A 68 -2.33 -5.09 -10.53
N GLY A 69 -1.23 -4.58 -9.98
CA GLY A 69 -1.06 -3.14 -9.75
C GLY A 69 -1.08 -2.34 -11.05
N ARG A 70 -0.40 -2.84 -12.08
CA ARG A 70 -0.39 -2.17 -13.39
C ARG A 70 -1.78 -2.16 -14.03
N ARG A 71 -2.55 -3.24 -13.88
CA ARG A 71 -3.95 -3.26 -14.36
C ARG A 71 -4.79 -2.23 -13.63
N CYS A 72 -4.59 -2.09 -12.33
CA CYS A 72 -5.29 -1.10 -11.51
C CYS A 72 -4.99 0.32 -11.99
N LEU A 73 -3.72 0.62 -12.28
CA LEU A 73 -3.32 1.94 -12.79
C LEU A 73 -3.95 2.24 -14.15
N ARG A 74 -4.02 1.25 -15.04
CA ARG A 74 -4.66 1.42 -16.35
C ARG A 74 -6.15 1.73 -16.19
N ALA A 75 -6.82 1.06 -15.25
CA ALA A 75 -8.23 1.33 -14.98
C ALA A 75 -8.44 2.75 -14.44
N LEU A 76 -7.55 3.19 -13.56
CA LEU A 76 -7.61 4.54 -13.00
C LEU A 76 -7.39 5.59 -14.10
N ALA A 77 -6.42 5.39 -14.98
CA ALA A 77 -6.16 6.30 -16.07
C ALA A 77 -7.36 6.40 -17.02
N ALA A 78 -8.05 5.29 -17.27
CA ALA A 78 -9.25 5.29 -18.10
C ALA A 78 -10.38 6.12 -17.46
N LEU A 79 -10.51 6.08 -16.12
CA LEU A 79 -11.48 6.92 -15.42
C LEU A 79 -11.14 8.40 -15.54
N GLU A 80 -9.88 8.77 -15.45
CA GLU A 80 -9.44 10.15 -15.57
C GLU A 80 -9.65 10.68 -16.98
N ALA A 81 -9.54 9.83 -17.99
CA ALA A 81 -9.72 10.20 -19.38
C ALA A 81 -11.20 10.34 -19.77
N ALA A 82 -12.09 9.79 -18.95
CA ALA A 82 -13.52 9.92 -19.20
C ALA A 82 -14.04 11.26 -18.71
#